data_b01a531041b8956474c16556e3c88adc
#
_entry.id   b01a531041b8956474c16556e3c88adc
#
_cell.length_a   1.000
_cell.length_b   1.000
_cell.length_c   1.000
_cell.angle_alpha   90.00
_cell.angle_beta   90.00
_cell.angle_gamma   90.00
#
_symmetry.space_group_name_H-M   'P 1'
#
loop_
_entity.id
_entity.type
_entity.pdbx_description
1 polymer ?
#
loop_
_entity_poly.entity_id
_entity_poly.type
_entity_poly.pdbx_seq_one_letter_code
_entity_poly.pdbx_strand_id
1 'polypeptide(L)'
;MAVQWSSKWRWNTAYSADSVEWCPVESFQDIMVCGTYQLEKKDEGDQQPTKQKRLGRIYLFEINQDTSELNPVQTLDTSGILDQKWCYHTIKGYPVLAVVTSEGLLQLYQLLGTNGIRNLKLWIEYSIGQDVLALSLDWSTNKAASDEPMVVVSDSAGSVTLLKIVGAGFQKIETWNSHGFEAWIAAFDYWNTNVFYSGGDDCLFKSYDVRVPDAAVITNRAHEAGVTTIRSHADVAHQLLTGSYDEKARLWDTRSLKRCVSETPVGGGVWRLKWHPTDPGTVLAACMYGGFRVLGVNDPEISVLCEYLEHESIAYGADWKFNQSGLVATCSFYDCSMHISQIDIIH
;
A
#
# COMPACT_ATOMS: atom_id res chain seq x y z
N MET A 1 -11.48 -15.06 21.90
CA MET A 1 -11.49 -13.68 21.39
C MET A 1 -12.64 -13.57 20.40
N ALA A 2 -13.60 -12.69 20.60
CA ALA A 2 -14.64 -12.40 19.63
C ALA A 2 -14.28 -11.10 18.91
N VAL A 3 -14.36 -11.08 17.59
CA VAL A 3 -14.11 -9.89 16.77
C VAL A 3 -15.40 -9.55 16.04
N GLN A 4 -15.86 -8.32 16.21
CA GLN A 4 -17.04 -7.82 15.53
C GLN A 4 -16.63 -6.73 14.54
N TRP A 5 -17.10 -6.83 13.29
CA TRP A 5 -16.84 -5.86 12.24
C TRP A 5 -18.16 -5.23 11.79
N SER A 6 -18.25 -3.89 11.81
CA SER A 6 -19.46 -3.15 11.45
C SER A 6 -19.13 -1.99 10.51
N SER A 7 -19.88 -1.90 9.39
CA SER A 7 -19.78 -0.79 8.43
C SER A 7 -20.38 0.49 9.03
N LYS A 8 -19.69 1.62 8.89
CA LYS A 8 -20.12 2.96 9.33
C LYS A 8 -20.56 3.83 8.15
N TRP A 9 -19.71 3.91 7.11
CA TRP A 9 -19.97 4.70 5.90
C TRP A 9 -19.56 3.93 4.67
N ARG A 10 -20.28 4.21 3.59
CA ARG A 10 -19.97 3.71 2.24
C ARG A 10 -19.90 4.90 1.29
N TRP A 11 -18.91 4.91 0.43
CA TRP A 11 -18.69 5.93 -0.56
C TRP A 11 -18.50 5.30 -1.93
N ASN A 12 -19.21 5.83 -2.95
CA ASN A 12 -18.98 5.45 -4.35
C ASN A 12 -17.89 6.33 -4.93
N THR A 13 -16.80 5.73 -5.39
CA THR A 13 -15.62 6.41 -5.93
C THR A 13 -15.74 6.77 -7.41
N ALA A 14 -16.84 6.42 -8.06
CA ALA A 14 -17.11 6.59 -9.49
C ALA A 14 -16.14 5.85 -10.43
N TYR A 15 -14.88 5.70 -10.05
CA TYR A 15 -13.87 4.86 -10.68
C TYR A 15 -13.52 3.71 -9.72
N SER A 16 -12.99 2.61 -10.27
CA SER A 16 -12.56 1.46 -9.47
C SER A 16 -11.61 1.87 -8.36
N ALA A 17 -11.94 1.58 -7.10
CA ALA A 17 -11.12 1.95 -5.96
C ALA A 17 -9.96 0.94 -5.79
N ASP A 18 -8.73 1.45 -5.80
CA ASP A 18 -7.52 0.63 -5.78
C ASP A 18 -6.84 0.63 -4.41
N SER A 19 -6.73 1.80 -3.79
CA SER A 19 -5.98 1.97 -2.55
C SER A 19 -6.63 2.96 -1.59
N VAL A 20 -6.48 2.71 -0.29
CA VAL A 20 -6.87 3.64 0.79
C VAL A 20 -5.74 3.74 1.79
N GLU A 21 -5.45 4.97 2.28
CA GLU A 21 -4.37 5.21 3.22
C GLU A 21 -4.74 6.32 4.22
N TRP A 22 -4.67 6.01 5.53
CA TRP A 22 -4.77 7.00 6.59
C TRP A 22 -3.44 7.73 6.79
N CYS A 23 -3.50 9.03 7.03
CA CYS A 23 -2.30 9.79 7.35
C CYS A 23 -1.75 9.39 8.73
N PRO A 24 -0.48 8.91 8.83
CA PRO A 24 0.10 8.51 10.12
C PRO A 24 0.62 9.68 10.94
N VAL A 25 0.78 10.87 10.31
CA VAL A 25 1.40 12.03 10.95
C VAL A 25 0.48 12.57 12.05
N GLU A 26 1.03 12.70 13.26
CA GLU A 26 0.32 13.28 14.40
C GLU A 26 -0.31 14.64 14.02
N SER A 27 -1.50 14.94 14.51
CA SER A 27 -2.36 16.08 14.14
C SER A 27 -2.99 16.04 12.74
N PHE A 28 -2.71 15.00 11.93
CA PHE A 28 -3.33 14.78 10.62
C PHE A 28 -3.94 13.39 10.47
N GLN A 29 -4.09 12.66 11.58
CA GLN A 29 -4.60 11.28 11.61
C GLN A 29 -6.11 11.18 11.39
N ASP A 30 -6.79 12.29 11.21
CA ASP A 30 -8.16 12.45 10.73
C ASP A 30 -8.29 12.50 9.22
N ILE A 31 -7.15 12.55 8.51
CA ILE A 31 -7.07 12.62 7.05
C ILE A 31 -6.85 11.23 6.46
N MET A 32 -7.57 10.93 5.38
CA MET A 32 -7.32 9.74 4.56
C MET A 32 -7.43 10.06 3.08
N VAL A 33 -6.85 9.21 2.27
CA VAL A 33 -6.95 9.26 0.81
C VAL A 33 -7.48 7.95 0.25
N CYS A 34 -8.22 8.05 -0.87
CA CYS A 34 -8.59 6.91 -1.70
C CYS A 34 -8.11 7.16 -3.14
N GLY A 35 -7.32 6.24 -3.67
CA GLY A 35 -6.83 6.23 -5.04
C GLY A 35 -7.68 5.33 -5.92
N THR A 36 -7.88 5.74 -7.18
CA THR A 36 -8.70 4.98 -8.13
C THR A 36 -7.98 4.74 -9.45
N TYR A 37 -8.44 3.73 -10.16
CA TYR A 37 -7.95 3.31 -11.45
C TYR A 37 -9.10 2.92 -12.36
N GLN A 38 -9.19 3.49 -13.57
CA GLN A 38 -10.24 3.20 -14.52
C GLN A 38 -9.69 3.12 -15.94
N LEU A 39 -9.93 2.01 -16.63
CA LEU A 39 -9.69 1.95 -18.07
C LEU A 39 -10.71 2.85 -18.79
N GLU A 40 -10.22 3.76 -19.63
CA GLU A 40 -11.09 4.58 -20.47
C GLU A 40 -11.83 3.68 -21.46
N LYS A 41 -13.16 3.85 -21.55
CA LYS A 41 -13.96 3.12 -22.52
C LYS A 41 -13.60 3.60 -23.91
N LYS A 42 -13.24 2.69 -24.83
CA LYS A 42 -13.06 3.03 -26.24
C LYS A 42 -14.44 3.21 -26.87
N ASP A 43 -14.61 4.27 -27.65
CA ASP A 43 -15.77 4.39 -28.51
C ASP A 43 -15.74 3.32 -29.60
N GLU A 44 -16.87 2.67 -29.88
CA GLU A 44 -16.98 1.55 -30.82
C GLU A 44 -16.55 1.87 -32.27
N GLY A 45 -16.22 3.14 -32.57
CA GLY A 45 -15.79 3.64 -33.88
C GLY A 45 -14.27 3.86 -34.02
N ASP A 46 -13.50 3.74 -32.97
CA ASP A 46 -12.07 4.09 -32.99
C ASP A 46 -11.23 2.88 -33.44
N GLN A 47 -10.93 2.81 -34.76
CA GLN A 47 -10.15 1.72 -35.37
C GLN A 47 -8.62 1.90 -35.22
N GLN A 48 -8.14 2.96 -34.55
CA GLN A 48 -6.71 3.13 -34.35
C GLN A 48 -6.23 2.37 -33.11
N PRO A 49 -5.05 1.71 -33.15
CA PRO A 49 -4.45 1.06 -32.00
C PRO A 49 -3.82 2.13 -31.07
N THR A 50 -4.66 2.98 -30.48
CA THR A 50 -4.19 3.92 -29.47
C THR A 50 -4.02 3.18 -28.14
N LYS A 51 -2.92 3.46 -27.42
CA LYS A 51 -2.69 2.95 -26.06
C LYS A 51 -3.90 3.34 -25.22
N GLN A 52 -4.58 2.34 -24.61
CA GLN A 52 -5.75 2.59 -23.81
C GLN A 52 -5.39 3.45 -22.61
N LYS A 53 -6.02 4.60 -22.48
CA LYS A 53 -5.78 5.54 -21.38
C LYS A 53 -6.33 4.97 -20.07
N ARG A 54 -5.59 5.18 -19.00
CA ARG A 54 -5.96 4.79 -17.65
C ARG A 54 -6.17 6.03 -16.81
N LEU A 55 -7.41 6.28 -16.42
CA LEU A 55 -7.84 7.42 -15.62
C LEU A 55 -7.77 7.08 -14.14
N GLY A 56 -7.55 8.07 -13.30
CA GLY A 56 -7.54 7.94 -11.86
C GLY A 56 -8.02 9.20 -11.15
N ARG A 57 -8.27 9.06 -9.87
CA ARG A 57 -8.58 10.14 -8.94
C ARG A 57 -7.94 9.90 -7.60
N ILE A 58 -7.48 10.97 -6.98
CA ILE A 58 -7.20 10.99 -5.55
C ILE A 58 -8.37 11.70 -4.88
N TYR A 59 -9.08 10.99 -4.01
CA TYR A 59 -10.03 11.58 -3.09
C TYR A 59 -9.33 11.84 -1.76
N LEU A 60 -9.39 13.07 -1.26
CA LEU A 60 -8.97 13.45 0.08
C LEU A 60 -10.20 13.57 0.97
N PHE A 61 -10.19 12.85 2.09
CA PHE A 61 -11.25 12.88 3.08
C PHE A 61 -10.73 13.34 4.43
N GLU A 62 -11.60 13.94 5.21
CA GLU A 62 -11.41 14.27 6.62
C GLU A 62 -12.53 13.68 7.45
N ILE A 63 -12.20 13.00 8.54
CA ILE A 63 -13.19 12.59 9.54
C ILE A 63 -13.31 13.69 10.57
N ASN A 64 -14.54 14.19 10.75
CA ASN A 64 -14.87 15.05 11.87
C ASN A 64 -14.83 14.23 13.17
N GLN A 65 -13.96 14.61 14.10
CA GLN A 65 -13.77 13.87 15.36
C GLN A 65 -14.99 13.96 16.29
N ASP A 66 -15.77 15.05 16.22
CA ASP A 66 -16.93 15.27 17.09
C ASP A 66 -18.18 14.54 16.57
N THR A 67 -18.44 14.61 15.25
CA THR A 67 -19.62 14.00 14.62
C THR A 67 -19.33 12.61 14.06
N SER A 68 -18.05 12.23 13.95
CA SER A 68 -17.57 11.03 13.27
C SER A 68 -18.00 10.96 11.79
N GLU A 69 -18.34 12.07 11.14
CA GLU A 69 -18.72 12.13 9.74
C GLU A 69 -17.49 12.15 8.83
N LEU A 70 -17.57 11.40 7.74
CA LEU A 70 -16.57 11.42 6.68
C LEU A 70 -16.89 12.51 5.66
N ASN A 71 -16.01 13.51 5.55
CA ASN A 71 -16.20 14.65 4.65
C ASN A 71 -15.22 14.59 3.47
N PRO A 72 -15.69 14.63 2.21
CA PRO A 72 -14.82 14.80 1.06
C PRO A 72 -14.29 16.24 1.03
N VAL A 73 -12.95 16.38 1.04
CA VAL A 73 -12.26 17.68 1.10
C VAL A 73 -11.80 18.11 -0.29
N GLN A 74 -11.28 17.15 -1.07
CA GLN A 74 -10.72 17.41 -2.39
C GLN A 74 -10.83 16.18 -3.29
N THR A 75 -11.02 16.43 -4.59
CA THR A 75 -10.89 15.43 -5.65
C THR A 75 -9.87 15.94 -6.66
N LEU A 76 -8.85 15.14 -6.97
CA LEU A 76 -7.82 15.42 -7.96
C LEU A 76 -7.91 14.38 -9.08
N ASP A 77 -8.16 14.81 -10.31
CA ASP A 77 -8.07 13.93 -11.48
C ASP A 77 -6.59 13.72 -11.85
N THR A 78 -6.24 12.47 -12.15
CA THR A 78 -4.88 12.03 -12.51
C THR A 78 -4.93 10.83 -13.46
N SER A 79 -3.79 10.26 -13.82
CA SER A 79 -3.72 8.93 -14.41
C SER A 79 -4.04 7.86 -13.37
N GLY A 80 -4.34 6.63 -13.82
CA GLY A 80 -4.73 5.54 -12.91
C GLY A 80 -3.74 5.35 -11.77
N ILE A 81 -4.23 5.27 -10.55
CA ILE A 81 -3.42 5.08 -9.34
C ILE A 81 -3.33 3.60 -9.04
N LEU A 82 -2.13 3.10 -8.78
CA LEU A 82 -1.84 1.69 -8.50
C LEU A 82 -1.37 1.46 -7.06
N ASP A 83 -0.77 2.47 -6.43
CA ASP A 83 -0.46 2.48 -5.02
C ASP A 83 -0.25 3.92 -4.53
N GLN A 84 -0.50 4.15 -3.26
CA GLN A 84 -0.21 5.42 -2.59
C GLN A 84 0.13 5.16 -1.13
N LYS A 85 1.07 5.95 -0.58
CA LYS A 85 1.44 5.86 0.85
C LYS A 85 1.87 7.20 1.39
N TRP A 86 1.41 7.51 2.59
CA TRP A 86 1.92 8.64 3.34
C TRP A 86 3.34 8.39 3.87
N CYS A 87 4.18 9.40 3.82
CA CYS A 87 5.39 9.41 4.64
C CYS A 87 5.01 9.46 6.12
N TYR A 88 5.68 8.64 6.94
CA TYR A 88 5.35 8.55 8.38
C TYR A 88 5.77 9.78 9.19
N HIS A 89 6.59 10.63 8.61
CA HIS A 89 7.05 11.89 9.21
C HIS A 89 6.85 13.03 8.22
N THR A 90 6.75 14.26 8.75
CA THR A 90 6.70 15.42 7.88
C THR A 90 8.02 15.61 7.12
N ILE A 91 7.94 16.05 5.88
CA ILE A 91 9.08 16.49 5.10
C ILE A 91 8.97 18.01 4.96
N LYS A 92 9.97 18.76 5.42
CA LYS A 92 9.95 20.22 5.47
C LYS A 92 8.72 20.80 6.17
N GLY A 93 8.22 20.09 7.20
CA GLY A 93 7.07 20.51 8.00
C GLY A 93 5.69 20.17 7.42
N TYR A 94 5.62 19.46 6.28
CA TYR A 94 4.37 19.05 5.66
C TYR A 94 4.21 17.52 5.67
N PRO A 95 3.00 16.96 5.94
CA PRO A 95 2.71 15.60 5.57
C PRO A 95 2.82 15.43 4.05
N VAL A 96 3.43 14.34 3.61
CA VAL A 96 3.67 14.07 2.19
C VAL A 96 3.08 12.74 1.79
N LEU A 97 2.23 12.75 0.78
CA LEU A 97 1.68 11.56 0.12
C LEU A 97 2.50 11.25 -1.12
N ALA A 98 3.01 10.01 -1.22
CA ALA A 98 3.57 9.48 -2.46
C ALA A 98 2.50 8.66 -3.20
N VAL A 99 2.45 8.81 -4.51
CA VAL A 99 1.51 8.14 -5.41
C VAL A 99 2.27 7.58 -6.60
N VAL A 100 2.01 6.35 -6.99
CA VAL A 100 2.51 5.76 -8.24
C VAL A 100 1.37 5.53 -9.22
N THR A 101 1.67 5.76 -10.50
CA THR A 101 0.62 5.87 -11.52
C THR A 101 0.83 4.93 -12.70
N SER A 102 -0.24 4.74 -13.46
CA SER A 102 -0.28 3.96 -14.70
C SER A 102 0.53 4.57 -15.87
N GLU A 103 1.09 5.76 -15.68
CA GLU A 103 2.01 6.39 -16.64
C GLU A 103 3.48 6.26 -16.21
N GLY A 104 3.76 5.39 -15.22
CA GLY A 104 5.11 5.18 -14.70
C GLY A 104 5.66 6.38 -13.94
N LEU A 105 4.79 7.16 -13.30
CA LEU A 105 5.19 8.33 -12.51
C LEU A 105 5.15 8.02 -11.02
N LEU A 106 6.14 8.52 -10.28
CA LEU A 106 6.11 8.73 -8.85
C LEU A 106 5.83 10.20 -8.60
N GLN A 107 4.73 10.51 -7.93
CA GLN A 107 4.30 11.86 -7.59
C GLN A 107 4.28 12.05 -6.09
N LEU A 108 4.83 13.15 -5.58
CA LEU A 108 4.73 13.56 -4.18
C LEU A 108 3.81 14.75 -4.06
N TYR A 109 2.82 14.62 -3.17
CA TYR A 109 1.88 15.68 -2.83
C TYR A 109 2.12 16.13 -1.38
N GLN A 110 2.22 17.45 -1.15
CA GLN A 110 2.20 18.03 0.18
C GLN A 110 0.76 18.28 0.62
N LEU A 111 0.43 17.90 1.84
CA LEU A 111 -0.83 18.30 2.47
C LEU A 111 -0.66 19.70 3.06
N LEU A 112 -1.34 20.66 2.45
CA LEU A 112 -1.36 22.05 2.87
C LEU A 112 -2.63 22.34 3.66
N GLY A 113 -2.54 23.27 4.64
CA GLY A 113 -3.69 23.75 5.38
C GLY A 113 -3.67 25.27 5.47
N THR A 114 -4.70 25.93 4.96
CA THR A 114 -4.89 27.39 5.08
C THR A 114 -6.32 27.66 5.52
N ASN A 115 -6.50 28.42 6.61
CA ASN A 115 -7.82 28.81 7.13
C ASN A 115 -8.78 27.62 7.39
N GLY A 116 -8.23 26.50 7.86
CA GLY A 116 -9.03 25.27 8.15
C GLY A 116 -9.36 24.43 6.92
N ILE A 117 -8.98 24.85 5.71
CA ILE A 117 -9.18 24.07 4.48
C ILE A 117 -7.88 23.32 4.18
N ARG A 118 -7.96 21.99 4.08
CA ARG A 118 -6.84 21.11 3.75
C ARG A 118 -6.88 20.75 2.27
N ASN A 119 -5.71 20.70 1.62
CA ASN A 119 -5.59 20.28 0.22
C ASN A 119 -4.24 19.65 -0.09
N LEU A 120 -4.23 18.69 -0.98
CA LEU A 120 -3.05 18.11 -1.59
C LEU A 120 -2.57 18.99 -2.74
N LYS A 121 -1.27 19.28 -2.76
CA LYS A 121 -0.62 20.01 -3.86
C LYS A 121 0.57 19.19 -4.35
N LEU A 122 0.61 18.94 -5.66
CA LEU A 122 1.78 18.31 -6.29
C LEU A 122 3.04 19.12 -6.00
N TRP A 123 4.05 18.44 -5.47
CA TRP A 123 5.33 19.03 -5.08
C TRP A 123 6.49 18.55 -5.96
N ILE A 124 6.62 17.22 -6.14
CA ILE A 124 7.70 16.60 -6.94
C ILE A 124 7.07 15.51 -7.80
N GLU A 125 7.59 15.37 -9.03
CA GLU A 125 7.26 14.27 -9.93
C GLU A 125 8.53 13.66 -10.49
N TYR A 126 8.55 12.34 -10.69
CA TYR A 126 9.64 11.59 -11.25
C TYR A 126 9.13 10.47 -12.16
N SER A 127 9.71 10.34 -13.36
CA SER A 127 9.40 9.23 -14.26
C SER A 127 10.26 8.01 -13.90
N ILE A 128 9.62 6.90 -13.54
CA ILE A 128 10.26 5.62 -13.25
C ILE A 128 10.76 4.99 -14.54
N GLY A 129 9.97 5.06 -15.60
CA GLY A 129 10.31 4.52 -16.90
C GLY A 129 9.29 4.88 -17.96
N GLN A 130 9.70 4.74 -19.22
CA GLN A 130 8.79 4.95 -20.34
C GLN A 130 8.00 3.67 -20.61
N ASP A 131 6.71 3.80 -20.88
CA ASP A 131 5.80 2.69 -21.19
C ASP A 131 5.65 1.60 -20.12
N VAL A 132 5.97 1.92 -18.87
CA VAL A 132 5.77 1.05 -17.71
C VAL A 132 4.64 1.58 -16.82
N LEU A 133 4.03 0.69 -16.04
CA LEU A 133 3.18 1.05 -14.90
C LEU A 133 4.06 1.06 -13.65
N ALA A 134 4.00 2.09 -12.84
CA ALA A 134 4.57 2.05 -11.50
C ALA A 134 3.55 1.39 -10.57
N LEU A 135 3.88 0.22 -9.99
CA LEU A 135 2.91 -0.69 -9.38
C LEU A 135 2.81 -0.54 -7.86
N SER A 136 3.93 -0.33 -7.19
CA SER A 136 3.94 -0.12 -5.74
C SER A 136 5.04 0.84 -5.32
N LEU A 137 4.91 1.36 -4.12
CA LEU A 137 5.95 2.16 -3.47
C LEU A 137 6.06 1.83 -1.98
N ASP A 138 7.20 2.13 -1.36
CA ASP A 138 7.32 2.19 0.09
C ASP A 138 8.33 3.25 0.54
N TRP A 139 8.14 3.75 1.79
CA TRP A 139 8.98 4.76 2.41
C TRP A 139 9.99 4.13 3.37
N SER A 140 11.23 4.66 3.38
CA SER A 140 12.23 4.26 4.38
C SER A 140 11.96 4.80 5.79
N THR A 141 10.92 5.61 5.98
CA THR A 141 10.68 6.40 7.19
C THR A 141 9.61 5.84 8.11
N ASN A 142 9.16 4.59 7.95
CA ASN A 142 8.12 4.04 8.82
C ASN A 142 8.51 4.06 10.30
N LYS A 143 9.79 3.79 10.62
CA LYS A 143 10.29 3.76 11.99
C LYS A 143 11.15 4.96 12.36
N ALA A 144 11.96 5.46 11.45
CA ALA A 144 12.94 6.52 11.71
C ALA A 144 12.73 7.69 10.78
N ALA A 145 12.60 8.90 11.34
CA ALA A 145 12.54 10.13 10.55
C ALA A 145 13.85 10.36 9.78
N SER A 146 13.75 10.97 8.61
CA SER A 146 14.88 11.41 7.80
C SER A 146 14.52 12.68 7.07
N ASP A 147 15.47 13.63 7.01
CA ASP A 147 15.33 14.84 6.20
C ASP A 147 15.46 14.57 4.70
N GLU A 148 16.08 13.45 4.35
CA GLU A 148 16.26 12.96 2.98
C GLU A 148 15.77 11.51 2.87
N PRO A 149 14.46 11.27 2.97
CA PRO A 149 13.90 9.93 2.94
C PRO A 149 14.10 9.26 1.58
N MET A 150 14.17 7.93 1.61
CA MET A 150 14.19 7.13 0.40
C MET A 150 12.79 6.58 0.10
N VAL A 151 12.55 6.37 -1.19
CA VAL A 151 11.37 5.69 -1.72
C VAL A 151 11.83 4.56 -2.63
N VAL A 152 11.30 3.37 -2.41
CA VAL A 152 11.46 2.26 -3.32
C VAL A 152 10.19 2.12 -4.16
N VAL A 153 10.32 1.89 -5.47
CA VAL A 153 9.20 1.76 -6.42
C VAL A 153 9.40 0.53 -7.27
N SER A 154 8.34 -0.27 -7.44
CA SER A 154 8.33 -1.40 -8.37
C SER A 154 7.51 -1.09 -9.62
N ASP A 155 7.79 -1.78 -10.73
CA ASP A 155 7.14 -1.52 -12.00
C ASP A 155 6.70 -2.78 -12.76
N SER A 156 5.91 -2.57 -13.82
CA SER A 156 5.35 -3.64 -14.65
C SER A 156 6.37 -4.30 -15.60
N ALA A 157 7.59 -3.76 -15.72
CA ALA A 157 8.69 -4.40 -16.43
C ALA A 157 9.49 -5.35 -15.52
N GLY A 158 9.10 -5.48 -14.25
CA GLY A 158 9.79 -6.32 -13.27
C GLY A 158 10.96 -5.64 -12.58
N SER A 159 11.09 -4.32 -12.74
CA SER A 159 12.18 -3.57 -12.11
C SER A 159 11.77 -2.99 -10.76
N VAL A 160 12.79 -2.74 -9.93
CA VAL A 160 12.66 -2.01 -8.66
C VAL A 160 13.66 -0.86 -8.68
N THR A 161 13.16 0.36 -8.48
CA THR A 161 13.95 1.58 -8.48
C THR A 161 14.00 2.19 -7.08
N LEU A 162 15.20 2.51 -6.59
CA LEU A 162 15.43 3.20 -5.34
C LEU A 162 15.76 4.66 -5.61
N LEU A 163 15.00 5.54 -4.98
CA LEU A 163 15.11 6.99 -5.09
C LEU A 163 15.33 7.61 -3.72
N LYS A 164 16.08 8.71 -3.67
CA LYS A 164 16.28 9.54 -2.48
C LYS A 164 15.74 10.94 -2.76
N ILE A 165 15.03 11.53 -1.81
CA ILE A 165 14.61 12.92 -1.90
C ILE A 165 15.79 13.81 -1.53
N VAL A 166 16.18 14.70 -2.43
CA VAL A 166 17.25 15.67 -2.23
C VAL A 166 16.76 17.05 -2.65
N GLY A 167 16.68 17.96 -1.71
CA GLY A 167 16.18 19.33 -1.99
C GLY A 167 14.70 19.32 -2.40
N ALA A 168 14.40 19.67 -3.65
CA ALA A 168 13.07 19.68 -4.23
C ALA A 168 12.97 18.70 -5.43
N GLY A 169 13.72 17.61 -5.40
CA GLY A 169 13.75 16.62 -6.46
C GLY A 169 14.11 15.24 -5.95
N PHE A 170 14.21 14.29 -6.90
CA PHE A 170 14.69 12.95 -6.64
C PHE A 170 16.10 12.74 -7.20
N GLN A 171 16.90 12.03 -6.43
CA GLN A 171 18.14 11.41 -6.88
C GLN A 171 17.88 9.90 -7.03
N LYS A 172 18.03 9.37 -8.23
CA LYS A 172 18.05 7.92 -8.44
C LYS A 172 19.33 7.33 -7.84
N ILE A 173 19.17 6.35 -6.97
CA ILE A 173 20.27 5.60 -6.38
C ILE A 173 20.61 4.42 -7.31
N GLU A 174 19.62 3.56 -7.60
CA GLU A 174 19.81 2.38 -8.45
C GLU A 174 18.49 1.88 -9.01
N THR A 175 18.55 1.04 -10.04
CA THR A 175 17.43 0.27 -10.58
C THR A 175 17.88 -1.17 -10.81
N TRP A 176 17.16 -2.11 -10.20
CA TRP A 176 17.39 -3.55 -10.35
C TRP A 176 16.35 -4.16 -11.29
N ASN A 177 16.78 -4.97 -12.25
CA ASN A 177 15.91 -5.86 -13.01
C ASN A 177 15.59 -7.06 -12.10
N SER A 178 14.59 -6.91 -11.28
CA SER A 178 14.33 -7.78 -10.13
C SER A 178 13.59 -9.05 -10.52
N HIS A 179 12.61 -8.96 -11.42
CA HIS A 179 11.68 -10.05 -11.74
C HIS A 179 11.55 -10.24 -13.25
N GLY A 180 11.18 -11.46 -13.67
CA GLY A 180 10.94 -11.79 -15.06
C GLY A 180 9.58 -11.34 -15.60
N PHE A 181 8.68 -10.93 -14.70
CA PHE A 181 7.34 -10.41 -14.94
C PHE A 181 7.13 -9.20 -14.04
N GLU A 182 5.87 -8.74 -13.87
CA GLU A 182 5.53 -7.61 -13.01
C GLU A 182 6.13 -7.76 -11.61
N ALA A 183 6.82 -6.73 -11.13
CA ALA A 183 7.20 -6.59 -9.73
C ALA A 183 6.04 -5.96 -8.97
N TRP A 184 5.19 -6.79 -8.37
CA TRP A 184 3.95 -6.34 -7.72
C TRP A 184 4.19 -5.48 -6.49
N ILE A 185 5.29 -5.73 -5.76
CA ILE A 185 5.56 -5.07 -4.49
C ILE A 185 7.06 -4.81 -4.29
N ALA A 186 7.36 -3.63 -3.77
CA ALA A 186 8.64 -3.32 -3.14
C ALA A 186 8.40 -2.71 -1.76
N ALA A 187 9.19 -3.12 -0.76
CA ALA A 187 9.01 -2.70 0.63
C ALA A 187 10.35 -2.62 1.38
N PHE A 188 10.51 -1.63 2.25
CA PHE A 188 11.69 -1.53 3.11
C PHE A 188 11.65 -2.47 4.31
N ASP A 189 12.84 -2.88 4.75
CA ASP A 189 13.04 -3.30 6.14
C ASP A 189 13.06 -2.04 7.02
N TYR A 190 12.07 -1.88 7.89
CA TYR A 190 11.94 -0.67 8.71
C TYR A 190 13.00 -0.54 9.81
N TRP A 191 13.68 -1.64 10.15
CA TRP A 191 14.75 -1.68 11.14
C TRP A 191 16.14 -1.46 10.53
N ASN A 192 16.28 -1.74 9.23
CA ASN A 192 17.49 -1.53 8.46
C ASN A 192 17.16 -1.04 7.04
N THR A 193 17.04 0.25 6.87
CA THR A 193 16.67 0.89 5.60
C THR A 193 17.71 0.76 4.47
N ASN A 194 18.85 0.12 4.72
CA ASN A 194 19.72 -0.38 3.66
C ASN A 194 19.21 -1.67 3.02
N VAL A 195 18.21 -2.31 3.63
CA VAL A 195 17.59 -3.53 3.11
C VAL A 195 16.18 -3.21 2.64
N PHE A 196 15.84 -3.73 1.47
CA PHE A 196 14.48 -3.74 0.95
C PHE A 196 14.17 -5.10 0.30
N TYR A 197 12.89 -5.33 0.11
CA TYR A 197 12.34 -6.56 -0.43
C TYR A 197 11.56 -6.29 -1.69
N SER A 198 11.45 -7.29 -2.58
CA SER A 198 10.52 -7.27 -3.70
C SER A 198 9.79 -8.59 -3.86
N GLY A 199 8.59 -8.52 -4.42
CA GLY A 199 7.78 -9.65 -4.81
C GLY A 199 7.25 -9.44 -6.23
N GLY A 200 7.23 -10.51 -7.03
CA GLY A 200 6.80 -10.44 -8.42
C GLY A 200 5.87 -11.57 -8.84
N ASP A 201 5.34 -11.45 -10.05
CA ASP A 201 4.45 -12.44 -10.66
C ASP A 201 5.18 -13.76 -10.98
N ASP A 202 6.52 -13.72 -11.02
CA ASP A 202 7.40 -14.89 -11.13
C ASP A 202 7.45 -15.76 -9.86
N CYS A 203 6.57 -15.51 -8.89
CA CYS A 203 6.48 -16.20 -7.60
C CYS A 203 7.73 -16.03 -6.70
N LEU A 204 8.60 -15.08 -7.03
CA LEU A 204 9.82 -14.86 -6.27
C LEU A 204 9.63 -13.78 -5.20
N PHE A 205 10.14 -14.07 -4.01
CA PHE A 205 10.38 -13.12 -2.95
C PHE A 205 11.89 -12.89 -2.85
N LYS A 206 12.33 -11.63 -2.98
CA LYS A 206 13.74 -11.26 -3.01
C LYS A 206 14.08 -10.22 -1.95
N SER A 207 15.30 -10.27 -1.45
CA SER A 207 15.90 -9.27 -0.54
C SER A 207 17.12 -8.65 -1.18
N TYR A 208 17.27 -7.33 -1.02
CA TYR A 208 18.37 -6.53 -1.53
C TYR A 208 19.04 -5.76 -0.40
N ASP A 209 20.33 -5.50 -0.54
CA ASP A 209 21.08 -4.57 0.29
C ASP A 209 21.69 -3.50 -0.61
N VAL A 210 21.35 -2.22 -0.38
CA VAL A 210 21.81 -1.11 -1.20
C VAL A 210 23.34 -0.96 -1.23
N ARG A 211 24.04 -1.55 -0.26
CA ARG A 211 25.50 -1.58 -0.19
C ARG A 211 26.11 -2.63 -1.12
N VAL A 212 25.28 -3.54 -1.65
CA VAL A 212 25.67 -4.62 -2.58
C VAL A 212 24.72 -4.57 -3.77
N PRO A 213 24.88 -3.59 -4.68
CA PRO A 213 23.87 -3.24 -5.67
C PRO A 213 23.73 -4.24 -6.83
N ASP A 214 24.69 -5.15 -7.03
CA ASP A 214 24.76 -5.95 -8.27
C ASP A 214 23.66 -7.01 -8.41
N ALA A 215 23.12 -7.52 -7.28
CA ALA A 215 22.11 -8.58 -7.29
C ALA A 215 21.30 -8.65 -5.99
N ALA A 216 20.21 -9.42 -6.03
CA ALA A 216 19.49 -9.80 -4.82
C ALA A 216 20.40 -10.63 -3.88
N VAL A 217 20.42 -10.26 -2.61
CA VAL A 217 21.16 -11.00 -1.57
C VAL A 217 20.50 -12.35 -1.29
N ILE A 218 19.17 -12.38 -1.35
CA ILE A 218 18.37 -13.60 -1.17
C ILE A 218 17.30 -13.66 -2.26
N THR A 219 17.11 -14.86 -2.80
CA THR A 219 15.95 -15.20 -3.66
C THR A 219 15.24 -16.39 -3.04
N ASN A 220 13.99 -16.22 -2.66
CA ASN A 220 13.15 -17.24 -2.05
C ASN A 220 12.03 -17.67 -3.01
N ARG A 221 11.69 -18.97 -3.01
CA ARG A 221 10.72 -19.64 -3.89
C ARG A 221 9.62 -20.37 -3.10
N ALA A 222 9.29 -19.89 -1.91
CA ALA A 222 8.26 -20.51 -1.06
C ALA A 222 6.83 -20.21 -1.52
N HIS A 223 6.64 -19.16 -2.31
CA HIS A 223 5.33 -18.81 -2.87
C HIS A 223 5.02 -19.63 -4.12
N GLU A 224 3.76 -20.05 -4.25
CA GLU A 224 3.27 -20.87 -5.35
C GLU A 224 2.61 -20.05 -6.46
N ALA A 225 2.44 -18.72 -6.22
CA ALA A 225 1.92 -17.75 -7.17
C ALA A 225 2.55 -16.37 -6.91
N GLY A 226 2.19 -15.35 -7.69
CA GLY A 226 2.75 -14.01 -7.61
C GLY A 226 2.70 -13.42 -6.20
N VAL A 227 3.80 -12.82 -5.76
CA VAL A 227 3.96 -12.19 -4.44
C VAL A 227 3.50 -10.75 -4.54
N THR A 228 2.40 -10.41 -3.89
CA THR A 228 1.65 -9.17 -4.08
C THR A 228 1.81 -8.16 -2.96
N THR A 229 2.19 -8.61 -1.77
CA THR A 229 2.38 -7.72 -0.62
C THR A 229 3.49 -8.21 0.29
N ILE A 230 4.27 -7.25 0.81
CA ILE A 230 5.36 -7.47 1.78
C ILE A 230 5.25 -6.36 2.81
N ARG A 231 5.28 -6.70 4.10
CA ARG A 231 5.14 -5.72 5.16
C ARG A 231 6.03 -6.01 6.35
N SER A 232 7.06 -5.18 6.57
CA SER A 232 7.84 -5.17 7.81
C SER A 232 6.96 -4.74 8.98
N HIS A 233 7.25 -5.28 10.17
CA HIS A 233 6.63 -4.82 11.39
C HIS A 233 7.39 -3.59 11.94
N ALA A 234 6.67 -2.51 12.28
CA ALA A 234 7.30 -1.29 12.80
C ALA A 234 7.78 -1.43 14.26
N ASP A 235 7.06 -2.22 15.09
CA ASP A 235 7.30 -2.31 16.52
C ASP A 235 7.97 -3.61 16.95
N VAL A 236 7.89 -4.68 16.15
CA VAL A 236 8.53 -5.96 16.44
C VAL A 236 9.66 -6.21 15.45
N ALA A 237 10.90 -6.16 15.95
CA ALA A 237 12.08 -6.37 15.14
C ALA A 237 12.08 -7.77 14.49
N HIS A 238 12.58 -7.82 13.27
CA HIS A 238 12.75 -9.06 12.50
C HIS A 238 11.47 -9.77 12.07
N GLN A 239 10.28 -9.20 12.32
CA GLN A 239 9.05 -9.73 11.79
C GLN A 239 8.70 -9.10 10.44
N LEU A 240 8.38 -9.95 9.48
CA LEU A 240 7.96 -9.60 8.14
C LEU A 240 6.80 -10.48 7.72
N LEU A 241 5.78 -9.89 7.11
CA LEU A 241 4.69 -10.63 6.46
C LEU A 241 4.80 -10.52 4.95
N THR A 242 4.46 -11.60 4.27
CA THR A 242 4.21 -11.62 2.83
C THR A 242 2.86 -12.22 2.54
N GLY A 243 2.26 -11.77 1.44
CA GLY A 243 1.05 -12.34 0.87
C GLY A 243 1.20 -12.56 -0.63
N SER A 244 0.41 -13.48 -1.16
CA SER A 244 0.51 -13.92 -2.54
C SER A 244 -0.85 -14.28 -3.12
N TYR A 245 -0.93 -14.38 -4.44
CA TYR A 245 -2.07 -14.98 -5.15
C TYR A 245 -2.29 -16.46 -4.78
N ASP A 246 -1.32 -17.12 -4.13
CA ASP A 246 -1.47 -18.49 -3.61
C ASP A 246 -2.38 -18.58 -2.37
N GLU A 247 -3.07 -17.48 -2.03
CA GLU A 247 -4.05 -17.35 -0.94
C GLU A 247 -3.47 -17.53 0.47
N LYS A 248 -2.15 -17.43 0.62
CA LYS A 248 -1.48 -17.60 1.92
C LYS A 248 -0.83 -16.31 2.41
N ALA A 249 -1.01 -16.02 3.70
CA ALA A 249 -0.17 -15.09 4.45
C ALA A 249 0.98 -15.87 5.09
N ARG A 250 2.22 -15.36 4.98
CA ARG A 250 3.43 -16.00 5.53
C ARG A 250 4.16 -15.05 6.47
N LEU A 251 4.54 -15.58 7.63
CA LEU A 251 5.38 -14.90 8.61
C LEU A 251 6.85 -15.30 8.41
N TRP A 252 7.73 -14.32 8.44
CA TRP A 252 9.17 -14.51 8.26
C TRP A 252 9.96 -13.88 9.41
N ASP A 253 11.10 -14.48 9.72
CA ASP A 253 12.18 -13.88 10.51
C ASP A 253 13.23 -13.32 9.53
N THR A 254 13.41 -11.97 9.51
CA THR A 254 14.34 -11.32 8.56
C THR A 254 15.80 -11.71 8.75
N ARG A 255 16.15 -12.32 9.89
CA ARG A 255 17.49 -12.89 10.14
C ARG A 255 17.74 -14.17 9.34
N SER A 256 16.67 -14.85 8.89
CA SER A 256 16.74 -16.10 8.13
C SER A 256 15.56 -16.26 7.18
N LEU A 257 15.66 -15.63 6.02
CA LEU A 257 14.63 -15.69 4.97
C LEU A 257 14.66 -16.97 4.11
N LYS A 258 15.31 -18.04 4.57
CA LYS A 258 15.37 -19.32 3.86
C LYS A 258 14.05 -20.08 3.89
N ARG A 259 13.32 -19.98 5.01
CA ARG A 259 12.01 -20.61 5.23
C ARG A 259 11.13 -19.63 6.00
N CYS A 260 9.84 -19.61 5.70
CA CYS A 260 8.89 -18.90 6.53
C CYS A 260 8.78 -19.55 7.91
N VAL A 261 8.46 -18.74 8.90
CA VAL A 261 8.20 -19.20 10.28
C VAL A 261 6.88 -19.97 10.31
N SER A 262 5.86 -19.42 9.66
CA SER A 262 4.55 -20.05 9.48
C SER A 262 3.84 -19.53 8.23
N GLU A 263 2.81 -20.25 7.80
CA GLU A 263 1.90 -19.82 6.74
C GLU A 263 0.48 -20.22 7.09
N THR A 264 -0.49 -19.40 6.62
CA THR A 264 -1.91 -19.66 6.84
C THR A 264 -2.70 -19.29 5.58
N PRO A 265 -3.59 -20.17 5.10
CA PRO A 265 -4.53 -19.83 4.04
C PRO A 265 -5.56 -18.84 4.58
N VAL A 266 -5.88 -17.81 3.80
CA VAL A 266 -6.81 -16.74 4.18
C VAL A 266 -8.07 -16.70 3.29
N GLY A 267 -8.20 -17.64 2.35
CA GLY A 267 -9.41 -17.84 1.53
C GLY A 267 -9.53 -16.87 0.36
N GLY A 268 -8.42 -16.32 -0.12
CA GLY A 268 -8.34 -15.52 -1.34
C GLY A 268 -6.94 -14.93 -1.51
N GLY A 269 -6.60 -14.52 -2.74
CA GLY A 269 -5.30 -13.94 -3.06
C GLY A 269 -5.03 -12.71 -2.20
N VAL A 270 -3.90 -12.68 -1.51
CA VAL A 270 -3.58 -11.64 -0.51
C VAL A 270 -3.03 -10.41 -1.24
N TRP A 271 -3.83 -9.38 -1.39
CA TRP A 271 -3.43 -8.17 -2.10
C TRP A 271 -2.76 -7.13 -1.20
N ARG A 272 -3.23 -6.97 0.06
CA ARG A 272 -2.70 -5.99 1.00
C ARG A 272 -2.64 -6.57 2.41
N LEU A 273 -1.57 -6.24 3.13
CA LEU A 273 -1.41 -6.54 4.55
C LEU A 273 -1.03 -5.26 5.30
N LYS A 274 -1.70 -4.98 6.42
CA LYS A 274 -1.45 -3.81 7.25
C LYS A 274 -1.45 -4.20 8.73
N TRP A 275 -0.29 -4.04 9.38
CA TRP A 275 -0.19 -4.19 10.82
C TRP A 275 -1.05 -3.15 11.53
N HIS A 276 -1.71 -3.55 12.61
CA HIS A 276 -2.44 -2.62 13.46
C HIS A 276 -1.46 -1.63 14.12
N PRO A 277 -1.76 -0.32 14.16
CA PRO A 277 -0.80 0.71 14.60
C PRO A 277 -0.42 0.64 16.07
N THR A 278 -1.19 -0.02 16.92
CA THR A 278 -0.97 -0.08 18.38
C THR A 278 -1.08 -1.50 18.96
N ASP A 279 -1.55 -2.48 18.17
CA ASP A 279 -1.63 -3.88 18.56
C ASP A 279 -0.71 -4.72 17.65
N PRO A 280 0.50 -5.09 18.11
CA PRO A 280 1.49 -5.76 17.28
C PRO A 280 1.10 -7.16 16.83
N GLY A 281 0.07 -7.75 17.44
CA GLY A 281 -0.43 -9.08 17.08
C GLY A 281 -1.56 -9.07 16.05
N THR A 282 -2.02 -7.91 15.57
CA THR A 282 -3.19 -7.81 14.70
C THR A 282 -2.83 -7.27 13.31
N VAL A 283 -3.42 -7.88 12.26
CA VAL A 283 -3.20 -7.51 10.86
C VAL A 283 -4.53 -7.42 10.13
N LEU A 284 -4.70 -6.35 9.35
CA LEU A 284 -5.77 -6.22 8.36
C LEU A 284 -5.27 -6.76 7.02
N ALA A 285 -6.04 -7.62 6.38
CA ALA A 285 -5.73 -8.23 5.09
C ALA A 285 -6.85 -7.99 4.08
N ALA A 286 -6.49 -7.53 2.88
CA ALA A 286 -7.37 -7.55 1.71
C ALA A 286 -7.07 -8.81 0.91
N CYS A 287 -8.07 -9.70 0.78
CA CYS A 287 -7.90 -11.04 0.25
C CYS A 287 -8.68 -11.23 -1.08
N MET A 288 -8.64 -10.23 -1.95
CA MET A 288 -9.29 -10.24 -3.28
C MET A 288 -10.72 -10.78 -3.23
N TYR A 289 -11.01 -11.88 -3.93
CA TYR A 289 -12.34 -12.53 -3.93
C TYR A 289 -12.75 -13.11 -2.57
N GLY A 290 -11.81 -13.29 -1.65
CA GLY A 290 -12.06 -13.68 -0.28
C GLY A 290 -12.58 -12.54 0.61
N GLY A 291 -12.62 -11.29 0.12
CA GLY A 291 -12.99 -10.12 0.92
C GLY A 291 -11.87 -9.68 1.87
N PHE A 292 -12.23 -9.15 3.04
CA PHE A 292 -11.25 -8.67 4.03
C PHE A 292 -11.19 -9.60 5.23
N ARG A 293 -10.02 -9.64 5.88
CA ARG A 293 -9.77 -10.45 7.08
C ARG A 293 -9.06 -9.62 8.16
N VAL A 294 -9.36 -9.95 9.40
CA VAL A 294 -8.48 -9.64 10.52
C VAL A 294 -7.71 -10.89 10.86
N LEU A 295 -6.40 -10.80 10.87
CA LEU A 295 -5.51 -11.90 11.25
C LEU A 295 -4.91 -11.62 12.62
N GLY A 296 -4.80 -12.67 13.44
CA GLY A 296 -4.01 -12.67 14.67
C GLY A 296 -2.65 -13.31 14.40
N VAL A 297 -1.58 -12.63 14.78
CA VAL A 297 -0.21 -13.12 14.66
C VAL A 297 0.37 -13.29 16.06
N ASN A 298 0.46 -14.54 16.51
CA ASN A 298 1.06 -14.92 17.80
C ASN A 298 2.24 -15.86 17.50
N ASP A 299 3.40 -15.27 17.22
CA ASP A 299 4.59 -15.99 16.79
C ASP A 299 4.74 -17.35 17.50
N PRO A 300 4.77 -18.48 16.76
CA PRO A 300 4.85 -18.57 15.28
C PRO A 300 3.49 -18.61 14.53
N GLU A 301 2.37 -18.55 15.19
CA GLU A 301 1.06 -18.84 14.60
C GLU A 301 0.41 -17.61 13.94
N ILE A 302 -0.22 -17.84 12.79
CA ILE A 302 -1.14 -16.90 12.15
C ILE A 302 -2.54 -17.54 12.12
N SER A 303 -3.56 -16.80 12.56
CA SER A 303 -4.97 -17.25 12.56
C SER A 303 -5.89 -16.19 11.95
N VAL A 304 -6.96 -16.63 11.31
CA VAL A 304 -8.05 -15.73 10.86
C VAL A 304 -8.98 -15.51 12.03
N LEU A 305 -9.12 -14.24 12.47
CA LEU A 305 -9.96 -13.86 13.61
C LEU A 305 -11.37 -13.43 13.18
N CYS A 306 -11.49 -12.76 12.03
CA CYS A 306 -12.74 -12.21 11.53
C CYS A 306 -12.71 -12.04 10.01
N GLU A 307 -13.90 -12.07 9.40
CA GLU A 307 -14.11 -11.86 7.97
C GLU A 307 -15.08 -10.69 7.75
N TYR A 308 -14.86 -9.94 6.65
CA TYR A 308 -15.76 -8.89 6.18
C TYR A 308 -16.03 -9.07 4.68
N LEU A 309 -17.29 -9.35 4.33
CA LEU A 309 -17.72 -9.74 3.00
C LEU A 309 -18.81 -8.80 2.43
N GLU A 310 -18.92 -7.58 2.94
CA GLU A 310 -19.99 -6.64 2.51
C GLU A 310 -19.63 -5.87 1.22
N HIS A 311 -18.41 -5.99 0.71
CA HIS A 311 -18.04 -5.52 -0.62
C HIS A 311 -18.53 -6.52 -1.68
N GLU A 312 -18.96 -5.99 -2.82
CA GLU A 312 -19.53 -6.83 -3.91
C GLU A 312 -18.45 -7.21 -4.95
N SER A 313 -17.20 -6.79 -4.76
CA SER A 313 -16.13 -7.02 -5.70
C SER A 313 -14.80 -7.35 -4.99
N ILE A 314 -13.73 -7.35 -5.76
CA ILE A 314 -12.37 -7.73 -5.34
C ILE A 314 -11.86 -6.75 -4.27
N ALA A 315 -11.51 -7.27 -3.10
CA ALA A 315 -10.90 -6.51 -2.01
C ALA A 315 -9.47 -6.12 -2.36
N TYR A 316 -9.19 -4.81 -2.39
CA TYR A 316 -7.91 -4.25 -2.81
C TYR A 316 -7.23 -3.42 -1.71
N GLY A 317 -7.69 -2.20 -1.46
CA GLY A 317 -7.10 -1.32 -0.44
C GLY A 317 -7.65 -1.59 0.94
N ALA A 318 -6.78 -1.53 1.94
CA ALA A 318 -7.13 -1.65 3.36
C ALA A 318 -6.14 -0.88 4.20
N ASP A 319 -6.60 -0.12 5.20
CA ASP A 319 -5.72 0.56 6.14
C ASP A 319 -6.40 0.87 7.48
N TRP A 320 -5.60 0.92 8.56
CA TRP A 320 -6.01 1.27 9.92
C TRP A 320 -5.89 2.77 10.17
N LYS A 321 -6.86 3.34 10.86
CA LYS A 321 -6.73 4.70 11.41
C LYS A 321 -5.80 4.70 12.63
N PHE A 322 -4.83 5.61 12.66
CA PHE A 322 -3.74 5.57 13.65
C PHE A 322 -4.13 5.95 15.07
N ASN A 323 -5.04 6.89 15.27
CA ASN A 323 -5.39 7.42 16.60
C ASN A 323 -6.73 6.93 17.14
N GLN A 324 -7.35 5.98 16.48
CA GLN A 324 -8.64 5.41 16.88
C GLN A 324 -8.61 3.90 16.72
N SER A 325 -8.68 3.20 17.84
CA SER A 325 -8.66 1.74 17.83
C SER A 325 -9.78 1.16 16.98
N GLY A 326 -9.39 0.28 16.05
CA GLY A 326 -10.30 -0.51 15.25
C GLY A 326 -11.02 0.21 14.11
N LEU A 327 -10.83 1.52 13.89
CA LEU A 327 -11.39 2.16 12.69
C LEU A 327 -10.54 1.84 11.47
N VAL A 328 -11.18 1.36 10.40
CA VAL A 328 -10.52 0.94 9.16
C VAL A 328 -11.18 1.56 7.94
N ALA A 329 -10.37 1.79 6.91
CA ALA A 329 -10.83 2.03 5.56
C ALA A 329 -10.56 0.78 4.71
N THR A 330 -11.52 0.39 3.89
CA THR A 330 -11.40 -0.69 2.91
C THR A 330 -11.96 -0.27 1.57
N CYS A 331 -11.41 -0.76 0.46
CA CYS A 331 -11.99 -0.50 -0.85
C CYS A 331 -11.95 -1.71 -1.77
N SER A 332 -12.94 -1.79 -2.65
CA SER A 332 -13.09 -2.85 -3.64
C SER A 332 -13.20 -2.28 -5.05
N PHE A 333 -12.74 -3.06 -6.02
CA PHE A 333 -12.36 -2.55 -7.32
C PHE A 333 -13.56 -2.31 -8.27
N TYR A 334 -14.25 -3.35 -8.74
CA TYR A 334 -15.24 -3.20 -9.83
C TYR A 334 -16.58 -2.62 -9.37
N ASP A 335 -16.90 -2.68 -8.10
CA ASP A 335 -18.09 -2.04 -7.50
C ASP A 335 -17.85 -0.55 -7.15
N CYS A 336 -16.63 -0.04 -7.37
CA CYS A 336 -16.24 1.34 -7.09
C CYS A 336 -16.58 1.75 -5.66
N SER A 337 -16.34 0.88 -4.70
CA SER A 337 -16.81 1.07 -3.32
C SER A 337 -15.67 1.23 -2.32
N MET A 338 -15.82 2.22 -1.44
CA MET A 338 -14.97 2.43 -0.27
C MET A 338 -15.85 2.39 0.98
N HIS A 339 -15.45 1.61 1.99
CA HIS A 339 -16.13 1.53 3.28
C HIS A 339 -15.23 2.04 4.39
N ILE A 340 -15.82 2.75 5.34
CA ILE A 340 -15.25 3.01 6.67
C ILE A 340 -15.99 2.13 7.67
N SER A 341 -15.26 1.36 8.43
CA SER A 341 -15.82 0.34 9.33
C SER A 341 -15.13 0.37 10.68
N GLN A 342 -15.84 -0.12 11.70
CA GLN A 342 -15.32 -0.32 13.04
C GLN A 342 -15.10 -1.82 13.29
N ILE A 343 -13.92 -2.16 13.79
CA ILE A 343 -13.56 -3.50 14.26
C ILE A 343 -13.38 -3.43 15.77
N ASP A 344 -14.21 -4.18 16.50
CA ASP A 344 -14.14 -4.29 17.96
C ASP A 344 -13.56 -5.67 18.31
N ILE A 345 -12.37 -5.68 18.93
CA ILE A 345 -11.71 -6.89 19.42
C ILE A 345 -12.10 -7.04 20.90
N ILE A 346 -12.99 -8.00 21.19
CA ILE A 346 -13.48 -8.27 22.56
C ILE A 346 -12.56 -9.33 23.18
N HIS A 347 -11.77 -8.89 24.16
CA HIS A 347 -10.83 -9.74 24.91
C HIS A 347 -11.51 -10.64 25.91
#